data_696a6aff2d514f75ab930dcc1212e85c
#
_entry.id   696a6aff2d514f75ab930dcc1212e85c
#
_cell.length_a   1.000
_cell.length_b   1.000
_cell.length_c   1.000
_cell.angle_alpha   90.00
_cell.angle_beta   90.00
_cell.angle_gamma   90.00
#
_symmetry.space_group_name_H-M   'P 1'
#
loop_
_entity.id
_entity.type
_entity.pdbx_description
1 polymer ?
#
loop_
_entity_poly.entity_id
_entity_poly.type
_entity_poly.pdbx_seq_one_letter_code
_entity_poly.pdbx_strand_id
1 'polypeptide(L)'
;MDMKNNILFINGKLAEKNIRNILDSIKNKDFSYEIRNLNINVAALLTTEMIYRRVGNVDNFNKIILPGKVRGDIDELAKKLKIEIKRGPEELKDLPVMFGGDPLKHDLSKYEVHIFAEITDAPNMKIQEIINMADNYRNNGADIIDIGCLPNKSFPHLSETIQELKRQDFYVSIDSHSDKELILGGKSGADYLLSIKSDNFYIL
;
A
#
# COMPACT_ATOMS: atom_id res chain seq x y z
N MET A 1 29.88 26.06 -14.32
CA MET A 1 28.49 25.65 -14.58
C MET A 1 28.22 24.51 -13.62
N ASP A 2 27.52 24.77 -12.54
CA ASP A 2 27.10 23.71 -11.64
C ASP A 2 26.21 22.73 -12.42
N MET A 3 26.70 21.50 -12.60
CA MET A 3 25.88 20.46 -13.21
C MET A 3 24.71 20.19 -12.25
N LYS A 4 23.55 20.73 -12.57
CA LYS A 4 22.31 20.39 -11.87
C LYS A 4 22.21 18.87 -11.80
N ASN A 5 22.00 18.35 -10.61
CA ASN A 5 21.84 16.93 -10.39
C ASN A 5 20.68 16.42 -11.26
N ASN A 6 20.96 15.67 -12.32
CA ASN A 6 19.95 15.21 -13.26
C ASN A 6 19.63 13.73 -13.00
N ILE A 7 18.39 13.43 -12.61
CA ILE A 7 17.98 12.12 -12.14
C ILE A 7 17.04 11.47 -13.14
N LEU A 8 17.35 10.23 -13.53
CA LEU A 8 16.46 9.40 -14.33
C LEU A 8 15.61 8.52 -13.41
N PHE A 9 14.28 8.65 -13.48
CA PHE A 9 13.33 7.78 -12.81
C PHE A 9 12.84 6.71 -13.79
N ILE A 10 13.07 5.45 -13.47
CA ILE A 10 12.48 4.32 -14.19
C ILE A 10 11.14 3.99 -13.56
N ASN A 11 10.12 3.80 -14.40
CA ASN A 11 8.75 3.57 -13.92
C ASN A 11 7.95 2.69 -14.89
N GLY A 12 6.72 2.32 -14.48
CA GLY A 12 5.70 1.73 -15.35
C GLY A 12 4.74 2.79 -15.89
N LYS A 13 4.16 2.55 -17.07
CA LYS A 13 3.24 3.50 -17.73
C LYS A 13 2.09 3.95 -16.82
N LEU A 14 1.50 3.02 -16.07
CA LEU A 14 0.34 3.32 -15.22
C LEU A 14 0.64 4.28 -14.08
N ALA A 15 1.89 4.33 -13.59
CA ALA A 15 2.28 5.19 -12.49
C ALA A 15 2.95 6.51 -12.94
N GLU A 16 3.17 6.73 -14.26
CA GLU A 16 3.92 7.88 -14.76
C GLU A 16 3.32 9.22 -14.34
N LYS A 17 1.99 9.37 -14.46
CA LYS A 17 1.29 10.59 -14.07
C LYS A 17 1.45 10.87 -12.57
N ASN A 18 1.33 9.82 -11.74
CA ASN A 18 1.42 9.97 -10.30
C ASN A 18 2.84 10.34 -9.85
N ILE A 19 3.86 9.67 -10.40
CA ILE A 19 5.25 10.00 -10.05
C ILE A 19 5.61 11.42 -10.49
N ARG A 20 5.13 11.88 -11.65
CA ARG A 20 5.33 13.26 -12.12
C ARG A 20 4.70 14.26 -11.16
N ASN A 21 3.45 14.06 -10.78
CA ASN A 21 2.75 14.93 -9.82
C ASN A 21 3.49 15.01 -8.47
N ILE A 22 4.01 13.88 -7.99
CA ILE A 22 4.76 13.83 -6.74
C ILE A 22 6.08 14.58 -6.88
N LEU A 23 6.85 14.32 -7.93
CA LEU A 23 8.13 15.00 -8.16
C LEU A 23 7.94 16.50 -8.35
N ASP A 24 6.85 16.94 -8.98
CA ASP A 24 6.56 18.36 -9.16
C ASP A 24 6.12 19.04 -7.86
N SER A 25 5.54 18.30 -6.91
CA SER A 25 5.15 18.81 -5.60
C SER A 25 6.32 19.03 -4.63
N ILE A 26 7.51 18.44 -4.90
CA ILE A 26 8.68 18.60 -4.03
C ILE A 26 9.15 20.05 -4.05
N LYS A 27 9.09 20.70 -2.89
CA LYS A 27 9.58 22.06 -2.69
C LYS A 27 11.11 22.12 -2.65
N ASN A 28 11.70 23.25 -3.10
CA ASN A 28 13.15 23.48 -3.09
C ASN A 28 13.96 22.36 -3.80
N LYS A 29 13.44 21.90 -4.92
CA LYS A 29 14.06 20.88 -5.76
C LYS A 29 15.40 21.39 -6.32
N ASP A 30 16.51 20.74 -5.97
CA ASP A 30 17.86 21.05 -6.44
C ASP A 30 18.32 20.13 -7.59
N PHE A 31 17.39 19.37 -8.18
CA PHE A 31 17.64 18.45 -9.29
C PHE A 31 16.65 18.66 -10.44
N SER A 32 17.09 18.31 -11.64
CA SER A 32 16.23 18.07 -12.80
C SER A 32 15.95 16.56 -12.94
N TYR A 33 14.89 16.20 -13.63
CA TYR A 33 14.55 14.79 -13.78
C TYR A 33 13.94 14.45 -15.14
N GLU A 34 14.09 13.19 -15.53
CA GLU A 34 13.34 12.53 -16.62
C GLU A 34 12.65 11.28 -16.06
N ILE A 35 11.47 10.94 -16.59
CA ILE A 35 10.78 9.69 -16.28
C ILE A 35 10.77 8.84 -17.53
N ARG A 36 11.22 7.58 -17.42
CA ARG A 36 11.29 6.63 -18.52
C ARG A 36 10.59 5.31 -18.17
N ASN A 37 9.56 4.95 -18.94
CA ASN A 37 8.67 3.82 -18.58
C ASN A 37 8.98 2.49 -19.27
N LEU A 38 10.02 2.34 -20.00
CA LEU A 38 10.54 1.10 -20.65
C LEU A 38 9.49 0.20 -21.34
N ASN A 39 8.33 0.74 -21.73
CA ASN A 39 7.19 0.01 -22.31
C ASN A 39 6.61 -1.11 -21.42
N ILE A 40 6.69 -0.96 -20.10
CA ILE A 40 6.08 -1.84 -19.11
C ILE A 40 4.94 -1.08 -18.43
N ASN A 41 3.77 -1.72 -18.29
CA ASN A 41 2.63 -1.09 -17.64
C ASN A 41 2.80 -1.00 -16.12
N VAL A 42 3.24 -2.10 -15.49
CA VAL A 42 3.35 -2.23 -14.02
C VAL A 42 4.81 -2.26 -13.59
N ALA A 43 5.25 -1.26 -12.84
CA ALA A 43 6.63 -1.10 -12.39
C ALA A 43 7.16 -2.29 -11.55
N ALA A 44 6.31 -2.94 -10.76
CA ALA A 44 6.68 -4.09 -9.92
C ALA A 44 7.11 -5.34 -10.73
N LEU A 45 6.81 -5.37 -12.03
CA LEU A 45 7.23 -6.47 -12.92
C LEU A 45 8.63 -6.26 -13.50
N LEU A 46 9.25 -5.10 -13.31
CA LEU A 46 10.58 -4.79 -13.80
C LEU A 46 11.65 -5.65 -13.10
N THR A 47 12.66 -6.04 -13.90
CA THR A 47 13.88 -6.66 -13.40
C THR A 47 15.09 -5.86 -13.87
N THR A 48 16.22 -5.99 -13.16
CA THR A 48 17.47 -5.33 -13.54
C THR A 48 17.92 -5.69 -14.94
N GLU A 49 17.72 -6.93 -15.39
CA GLU A 49 18.00 -7.39 -16.74
C GLU A 49 17.14 -6.68 -17.80
N MET A 50 15.83 -6.52 -17.54
CA MET A 50 14.93 -5.78 -18.43
C MET A 50 15.33 -4.31 -18.53
N ILE A 51 15.72 -3.71 -17.41
CA ILE A 51 16.18 -2.33 -17.36
C ILE A 51 17.46 -2.18 -18.19
N TYR A 52 18.45 -3.03 -17.97
CA TYR A 52 19.71 -3.00 -18.73
C TYR A 52 19.49 -3.01 -20.26
N ARG A 53 18.57 -3.87 -20.73
CA ARG A 53 18.27 -4.01 -22.16
C ARG A 53 17.49 -2.86 -22.76
N ARG A 54 16.72 -2.12 -21.97
CA ARG A 54 15.72 -1.16 -22.48
C ARG A 54 15.93 0.28 -22.06
N VAL A 55 16.80 0.55 -21.09
CA VAL A 55 16.96 1.89 -20.55
C VAL A 55 17.54 2.87 -21.57
N GLY A 56 18.33 2.39 -22.53
CA GLY A 56 18.99 3.20 -23.54
C GLY A 56 20.13 4.03 -22.97
N ASN A 57 20.43 5.17 -23.61
CA ASN A 57 21.50 6.05 -23.18
C ASN A 57 21.18 6.73 -21.86
N VAL A 58 22.14 6.74 -20.92
CA VAL A 58 22.04 7.32 -19.59
C VAL A 58 23.16 8.36 -19.28
N ASP A 59 23.98 8.71 -20.25
CA ASP A 59 25.17 9.56 -20.07
C ASP A 59 24.85 10.97 -19.53
N ASN A 60 23.63 11.46 -19.76
CA ASN A 60 23.19 12.78 -19.32
C ASN A 60 22.65 12.80 -17.88
N PHE A 61 22.68 11.67 -17.17
CA PHE A 61 22.16 11.54 -15.81
C PHE A 61 23.28 11.31 -14.80
N ASN A 62 23.09 11.80 -13.60
CA ASN A 62 24.00 11.57 -12.48
C ASN A 62 23.57 10.33 -11.67
N LYS A 63 22.28 10.00 -11.72
CA LYS A 63 21.67 8.93 -10.91
C LYS A 63 20.44 8.37 -11.60
N ILE A 64 20.19 7.07 -11.34
CA ILE A 64 18.92 6.41 -11.70
C ILE A 64 18.21 6.01 -10.41
N ILE A 65 16.90 6.32 -10.33
CA ILE A 65 16.04 5.81 -9.28
C ILE A 65 15.09 4.78 -9.88
N LEU A 66 15.13 3.58 -9.32
CA LEU A 66 14.31 2.44 -9.72
C LEU A 66 13.06 2.32 -8.83
N PRO A 67 11.97 1.71 -9.30
CA PRO A 67 10.85 1.34 -8.44
C PRO A 67 11.29 0.47 -7.26
N GLY A 68 10.68 0.64 -6.09
CA GLY A 68 11.04 -0.08 -4.86
C GLY A 68 10.98 -1.60 -4.99
N LYS A 69 10.03 -2.12 -5.77
CA LYS A 69 9.79 -3.56 -5.97
C LYS A 69 10.53 -4.18 -7.17
N VAL A 70 11.48 -3.49 -7.80
CA VAL A 70 12.32 -4.04 -8.87
C VAL A 70 13.11 -5.26 -8.34
N ARG A 71 13.10 -6.33 -9.11
CA ARG A 71 13.83 -7.57 -8.78
C ARG A 71 15.20 -7.60 -9.47
N GLY A 72 16.18 -8.19 -8.80
CA GLY A 72 17.55 -8.37 -9.30
C GLY A 72 18.56 -7.52 -8.54
N ASP A 73 19.82 -7.69 -8.91
CA ASP A 73 20.98 -7.02 -8.30
C ASP A 73 21.16 -5.62 -8.91
N ILE A 74 20.93 -4.58 -8.11
CA ILE A 74 21.08 -3.19 -8.54
C ILE A 74 22.55 -2.74 -8.58
N ASP A 75 23.43 -3.34 -7.78
CA ASP A 75 24.86 -3.00 -7.77
C ASP A 75 25.54 -3.53 -9.04
N GLU A 76 25.14 -4.71 -9.49
CA GLU A 76 25.60 -5.24 -10.78
C GLU A 76 25.10 -4.37 -11.93
N LEU A 77 23.83 -3.93 -11.89
CA LEU A 77 23.28 -3.02 -12.90
C LEU A 77 24.02 -1.68 -12.91
N ALA A 78 24.33 -1.11 -11.73
CA ALA A 78 25.09 0.13 -11.61
C ALA A 78 26.49 0.03 -12.22
N LYS A 79 27.19 -1.09 -12.00
CA LYS A 79 28.49 -1.38 -12.62
C LYS A 79 28.39 -1.46 -14.13
N LYS A 80 27.37 -2.14 -14.67
CA LYS A 80 27.15 -2.28 -16.12
C LYS A 80 26.83 -0.96 -16.80
N LEU A 81 26.00 -0.11 -16.17
CA LEU A 81 25.61 1.19 -16.71
C LEU A 81 26.58 2.33 -16.34
N LYS A 82 27.54 2.08 -15.44
CA LYS A 82 28.54 3.05 -14.94
C LYS A 82 27.90 4.32 -14.36
N ILE A 83 26.79 4.18 -13.66
CA ILE A 83 26.02 5.26 -13.05
C ILE A 83 25.51 4.85 -11.67
N GLU A 84 25.38 5.82 -10.76
CA GLU A 84 24.74 5.56 -9.46
C GLU A 84 23.30 5.12 -9.64
N ILE A 85 22.91 4.01 -9.02
CA ILE A 85 21.53 3.51 -9.04
C ILE A 85 21.04 3.35 -7.60
N LYS A 86 19.85 3.88 -7.32
CA LYS A 86 19.16 3.68 -6.05
C LYS A 86 17.80 3.05 -6.27
N ARG A 87 17.43 2.23 -5.30
CA ARG A 87 16.06 1.74 -5.19
C ARG A 87 15.21 2.83 -4.54
N GLY A 88 14.10 3.20 -5.17
CA GLY A 88 13.10 4.08 -4.59
C GLY A 88 12.29 3.37 -3.49
N PRO A 89 11.34 4.07 -2.86
CA PRO A 89 10.44 3.49 -1.89
C PRO A 89 9.48 2.48 -2.55
N GLU A 90 8.91 1.58 -1.76
CA GLU A 90 7.90 0.65 -2.25
C GLU A 90 6.60 1.36 -2.61
N GLU A 91 6.23 2.37 -1.83
CA GLU A 91 5.06 3.21 -2.05
C GLU A 91 5.44 4.59 -2.57
N LEU A 92 4.80 5.04 -3.64
CA LEU A 92 5.10 6.34 -4.25
C LEU A 92 4.87 7.53 -3.31
N LYS A 93 3.96 7.42 -2.36
CA LYS A 93 3.71 8.45 -1.34
C LYS A 93 4.96 8.81 -0.53
N ASP A 94 5.90 7.85 -0.41
CA ASP A 94 7.12 8.02 0.37
C ASP A 94 8.28 8.60 -0.46
N LEU A 95 8.09 8.82 -1.76
CA LEU A 95 9.12 9.35 -2.65
C LEU A 95 9.70 10.70 -2.17
N PRO A 96 8.93 11.65 -1.64
CA PRO A 96 9.47 12.91 -1.12
C PRO A 96 10.50 12.72 0.00
N VAL A 97 10.40 11.64 0.79
CA VAL A 97 11.34 11.36 1.89
C VAL A 97 12.77 11.19 1.39
N MET A 98 12.96 10.65 0.18
CA MET A 98 14.29 10.54 -0.44
C MET A 98 14.96 11.90 -0.70
N PHE A 99 14.20 12.97 -0.68
CA PHE A 99 14.62 14.35 -0.94
C PHE A 99 14.42 15.26 0.29
N GLY A 100 14.34 14.67 1.49
CA GLY A 100 14.22 15.41 2.74
C GLY A 100 12.83 15.98 3.04
N GLY A 101 11.81 15.54 2.29
CA GLY A 101 10.41 15.87 2.54
C GLY A 101 9.70 14.84 3.42
N ASP A 102 8.44 15.11 3.72
CA ASP A 102 7.56 14.16 4.42
C ASP A 102 6.82 13.26 3.43
N PRO A 103 6.38 12.05 3.86
CA PRO A 103 5.48 11.22 3.08
C PRO A 103 4.21 11.98 2.71
N LEU A 104 3.72 11.77 1.49
CA LEU A 104 2.44 12.37 1.08
C LEU A 104 1.30 11.73 1.86
N LYS A 105 0.53 12.55 2.55
CA LYS A 105 -0.74 12.14 3.16
C LYS A 105 -1.87 12.47 2.18
N HIS A 106 -2.65 11.45 1.83
CA HIS A 106 -3.88 11.67 1.07
C HIS A 106 -4.96 12.13 2.05
N ASP A 107 -5.52 13.31 1.79
CA ASP A 107 -6.74 13.73 2.48
C ASP A 107 -7.93 12.99 1.87
N LEU A 108 -8.40 11.98 2.58
CA LEU A 108 -9.53 11.15 2.17
C LEU A 108 -10.88 11.70 2.66
N SER A 109 -10.87 12.71 3.55
CA SER A 109 -12.08 13.27 4.18
C SER A 109 -13.07 13.89 3.19
N LYS A 110 -12.63 14.21 1.99
CA LYS A 110 -13.45 14.80 0.91
C LYS A 110 -14.17 13.77 0.02
N TYR A 111 -13.97 12.48 0.28
CA TYR A 111 -14.62 11.40 -0.46
C TYR A 111 -15.70 10.77 0.42
N GLU A 112 -16.89 10.59 -0.12
CA GLU A 112 -18.02 9.89 0.54
C GLU A 112 -17.92 8.35 0.33
N VAL A 113 -16.71 7.82 0.39
CA VAL A 113 -16.43 6.39 0.21
C VAL A 113 -15.73 5.88 1.46
N HIS A 114 -16.33 4.91 2.14
CA HIS A 114 -15.72 4.26 3.29
C HIS A 114 -14.69 3.22 2.86
N ILE A 115 -13.54 3.24 3.51
CA ILE A 115 -12.47 2.29 3.30
C ILE A 115 -12.56 1.20 4.36
N PHE A 116 -12.87 -0.02 3.92
CA PHE A 116 -12.80 -1.23 4.75
C PHE A 116 -11.38 -1.79 4.68
N ALA A 117 -10.76 -2.01 5.83
CA ALA A 117 -9.45 -2.65 5.91
C ALA A 117 -9.57 -4.00 6.62
N GLU A 118 -9.35 -5.07 5.86
CA GLU A 118 -9.55 -6.43 6.34
C GLU A 118 -8.34 -6.97 7.10
N ILE A 119 -8.61 -7.57 8.27
CA ILE A 119 -7.67 -8.40 9.03
C ILE A 119 -7.99 -9.87 8.70
N THR A 120 -7.38 -10.39 7.64
CA THR A 120 -7.72 -11.69 7.03
C THR A 120 -7.38 -12.91 7.88
N ASP A 121 -6.43 -12.79 8.79
CA ASP A 121 -5.94 -13.93 9.63
C ASP A 121 -6.36 -13.79 11.10
N ALA A 122 -7.39 -13.00 11.37
CA ALA A 122 -7.85 -12.66 12.71
C ALA A 122 -8.09 -13.88 13.63
N PRO A 123 -8.65 -15.03 13.18
CA PRO A 123 -8.81 -16.21 14.04
C PRO A 123 -7.50 -16.80 14.58
N ASN A 124 -6.36 -16.49 13.98
CA ASN A 124 -5.03 -16.96 14.39
C ASN A 124 -4.28 -15.95 15.28
N MET A 125 -4.81 -14.74 15.42
CA MET A 125 -4.17 -13.64 16.13
C MET A 125 -4.69 -13.52 17.56
N LYS A 126 -3.87 -12.97 18.45
CA LYS A 126 -4.34 -12.52 19.77
C LYS A 126 -5.12 -11.21 19.61
N ILE A 127 -6.06 -10.96 20.51
CA ILE A 127 -6.87 -9.72 20.49
C ILE A 127 -5.98 -8.47 20.43
N GLN A 128 -4.89 -8.42 21.20
CA GLN A 128 -3.99 -7.27 21.18
C GLN A 128 -3.29 -7.06 19.82
N GLU A 129 -2.99 -8.13 19.11
CA GLU A 129 -2.38 -8.05 17.77
C GLU A 129 -3.38 -7.49 16.76
N ILE A 130 -4.66 -7.92 16.86
CA ILE A 130 -5.77 -7.40 16.06
C ILE A 130 -5.95 -5.90 16.32
N ILE A 131 -5.96 -5.47 17.58
CA ILE A 131 -6.08 -4.06 17.96
C ILE A 131 -4.94 -3.23 17.38
N ASN A 132 -3.70 -3.69 17.54
CA ASN A 132 -2.53 -2.98 17.00
C ASN A 132 -2.60 -2.83 15.47
N MET A 133 -3.11 -3.87 14.78
CA MET A 133 -3.31 -3.82 13.34
C MET A 133 -4.45 -2.86 12.96
N ALA A 134 -5.55 -2.89 13.71
CA ALA A 134 -6.67 -1.96 13.52
C ALA A 134 -6.23 -0.49 13.69
N ASP A 135 -5.44 -0.19 14.72
CA ASP A 135 -4.86 1.14 14.91
C ASP A 135 -3.97 1.56 13.75
N ASN A 136 -3.14 0.64 13.26
CA ASN A 136 -2.29 0.92 12.09
C ASN A 136 -3.15 1.21 10.86
N TYR A 137 -4.22 0.45 10.62
CA TYR A 137 -5.12 0.67 9.49
C TYR A 137 -5.86 2.02 9.62
N ARG A 138 -6.43 2.34 10.80
CA ARG A 138 -7.06 3.63 11.09
C ARG A 138 -6.10 4.80 10.83
N ASN A 139 -4.87 4.69 11.31
CA ASN A 139 -3.84 5.72 11.11
C ASN A 139 -3.42 5.88 9.64
N ASN A 140 -3.67 4.88 8.81
CA ASN A 140 -3.44 4.90 7.37
C ASN A 140 -4.70 5.20 6.54
N GLY A 141 -5.82 5.54 7.19
CA GLY A 141 -7.02 6.05 6.52
C GLY A 141 -8.14 5.04 6.33
N ALA A 142 -8.13 3.90 7.03
CA ALA A 142 -9.27 3.02 7.09
C ALA A 142 -10.38 3.63 7.95
N ASP A 143 -11.62 3.55 7.46
CA ASP A 143 -12.81 4.00 8.17
C ASP A 143 -13.43 2.85 8.98
N ILE A 144 -13.34 1.63 8.47
CA ILE A 144 -13.97 0.44 9.03
C ILE A 144 -12.92 -0.68 9.08
N ILE A 145 -12.85 -1.35 10.22
CA ILE A 145 -12.01 -2.54 10.40
C ILE A 145 -12.86 -3.77 10.10
N ASP A 146 -12.45 -4.50 9.09
CA ASP A 146 -13.14 -5.72 8.67
C ASP A 146 -12.47 -6.95 9.26
N ILE A 147 -13.23 -7.71 10.07
CA ILE A 147 -12.74 -8.91 10.73
C ILE A 147 -13.03 -10.11 9.85
N GLY A 148 -12.01 -10.60 9.17
CA GLY A 148 -12.08 -11.79 8.33
C GLY A 148 -12.11 -13.08 9.14
N CYS A 149 -13.13 -13.91 8.93
CA CYS A 149 -13.25 -15.25 9.48
C CYS A 149 -12.74 -16.28 8.46
N LEU A 150 -11.94 -17.23 8.91
CA LEU A 150 -11.38 -18.26 8.04
C LEU A 150 -12.35 -19.42 7.84
N PRO A 151 -12.57 -19.89 6.60
CA PRO A 151 -13.39 -21.06 6.33
C PRO A 151 -12.89 -22.29 7.11
N ASN A 152 -13.83 -23.03 7.73
CA ASN A 152 -13.55 -24.25 8.50
C ASN A 152 -12.63 -24.07 9.71
N LYS A 153 -12.46 -22.86 10.20
CA LYS A 153 -11.71 -22.56 11.41
C LYS A 153 -12.59 -21.84 12.43
N SER A 154 -12.58 -22.31 13.66
CA SER A 154 -13.26 -21.64 14.75
C SER A 154 -12.56 -20.34 15.14
N PHE A 155 -13.35 -19.31 15.47
CA PHE A 155 -12.88 -18.05 16.02
C PHE A 155 -13.39 -17.86 17.47
N PRO A 156 -12.75 -18.53 18.46
CA PRO A 156 -13.31 -18.61 19.82
C PRO A 156 -13.47 -17.26 20.51
N HIS A 157 -12.59 -16.29 20.22
CA HIS A 157 -12.58 -14.96 20.82
C HIS A 157 -13.20 -13.88 19.93
N LEU A 158 -14.03 -14.25 18.93
CA LEU A 158 -14.66 -13.30 18.00
C LEU A 158 -15.46 -12.23 18.74
N SER A 159 -16.31 -12.64 19.70
CA SER A 159 -17.14 -11.72 20.48
C SER A 159 -16.31 -10.71 21.26
N GLU A 160 -15.28 -11.19 21.96
CA GLU A 160 -14.37 -10.36 22.76
C GLU A 160 -13.58 -9.39 21.86
N THR A 161 -13.13 -9.86 20.68
CA THR A 161 -12.43 -9.05 19.71
C THR A 161 -13.28 -7.87 19.23
N ILE A 162 -14.53 -8.13 18.83
CA ILE A 162 -15.44 -7.09 18.37
C ILE A 162 -15.75 -6.10 19.50
N GLN A 163 -16.07 -6.59 20.70
CA GLN A 163 -16.34 -5.75 21.85
C GLN A 163 -15.15 -4.88 22.23
N GLU A 164 -13.92 -5.38 22.12
CA GLU A 164 -12.72 -4.60 22.41
C GLU A 164 -12.48 -3.52 21.37
N LEU A 165 -12.64 -3.82 20.08
CA LEU A 165 -12.57 -2.83 19.02
C LEU A 165 -13.65 -1.76 19.19
N LYS A 166 -14.89 -2.14 19.52
CA LYS A 166 -15.99 -1.19 19.79
C LYS A 166 -15.71 -0.30 21.00
N ARG A 167 -15.06 -0.81 22.06
CA ARG A 167 -14.65 0.01 23.22
C ARG A 167 -13.60 1.08 22.85
N GLN A 168 -12.85 0.87 21.76
CA GLN A 168 -11.86 1.82 21.26
C GLN A 168 -12.37 2.66 20.09
N ASP A 169 -13.71 2.77 19.96
CA ASP A 169 -14.40 3.59 18.96
C ASP A 169 -14.06 3.23 17.51
N PHE A 170 -13.80 1.94 17.22
CA PHE A 170 -13.72 1.48 15.84
C PHE A 170 -15.12 1.21 15.27
N TYR A 171 -15.31 1.52 13.98
CA TYR A 171 -16.35 0.88 13.20
C TYR A 171 -15.86 -0.50 12.76
N VAL A 172 -16.71 -1.52 12.98
CA VAL A 172 -16.33 -2.91 12.80
C VAL A 172 -17.28 -3.60 11.84
N SER A 173 -16.73 -4.26 10.83
CA SER A 173 -17.43 -5.26 10.02
C SER A 173 -16.94 -6.66 10.35
N ILE A 174 -17.77 -7.65 10.04
CA ILE A 174 -17.39 -9.06 10.06
C ILE A 174 -17.68 -9.67 8.71
N ASP A 175 -16.68 -10.34 8.13
CA ASP A 175 -16.82 -11.15 6.93
C ASP A 175 -16.70 -12.64 7.27
N SER A 176 -17.80 -13.38 7.09
CA SER A 176 -17.85 -14.82 7.34
C SER A 176 -18.82 -15.53 6.42
N HIS A 177 -18.49 -16.77 6.07
CA HIS A 177 -19.43 -17.70 5.44
C HIS A 177 -20.26 -18.52 6.46
N SER A 178 -20.02 -18.34 7.75
CA SER A 178 -20.72 -19.03 8.84
C SER A 178 -21.82 -18.13 9.43
N ASP A 179 -23.07 -18.55 9.30
CA ASP A 179 -24.22 -17.86 9.91
C ASP A 179 -24.05 -17.68 11.43
N LYS A 180 -23.42 -18.64 12.09
CA LYS A 180 -23.17 -18.56 13.55
C LYS A 180 -22.21 -17.43 13.89
N GLU A 181 -21.16 -17.24 13.09
CA GLU A 181 -20.18 -16.17 13.29
C GLU A 181 -20.80 -14.82 12.96
N LEU A 182 -21.59 -14.71 11.88
CA LEU A 182 -22.32 -13.49 11.53
C LEU A 182 -23.30 -13.08 12.63
N ILE A 183 -24.11 -14.03 13.13
CA ILE A 183 -25.03 -13.78 14.25
C ILE A 183 -24.26 -13.36 15.51
N LEU A 184 -23.17 -14.05 15.84
CA LEU A 184 -22.35 -13.73 17.00
C LEU A 184 -21.73 -12.33 16.84
N GLY A 185 -21.21 -12.01 15.65
CA GLY A 185 -20.62 -10.72 15.35
C GLY A 185 -21.62 -9.58 15.51
N GLY A 186 -22.80 -9.70 14.94
CA GLY A 186 -23.88 -8.71 15.10
C GLY A 186 -24.28 -8.52 16.56
N LYS A 187 -24.48 -9.61 17.31
CA LYS A 187 -24.79 -9.56 18.76
C LYS A 187 -23.66 -8.96 19.59
N SER A 188 -22.42 -9.03 19.13
CA SER A 188 -21.26 -8.47 19.82
C SER A 188 -21.04 -6.98 19.51
N GLY A 189 -21.83 -6.39 18.58
CA GLY A 189 -21.81 -4.97 18.27
C GLY A 189 -21.10 -4.61 16.98
N ALA A 190 -20.88 -5.55 16.06
CA ALA A 190 -20.41 -5.22 14.72
C ALA A 190 -21.41 -4.29 14.02
N ASP A 191 -20.89 -3.27 13.31
CA ASP A 191 -21.71 -2.28 12.59
C ASP A 191 -22.17 -2.82 11.24
N TYR A 192 -21.41 -3.76 10.66
CA TYR A 192 -21.71 -4.36 9.36
C TYR A 192 -21.49 -5.87 9.38
N LEU A 193 -22.36 -6.57 8.65
CA LEU A 193 -22.23 -8.00 8.38
C LEU A 193 -22.04 -8.19 6.88
N LEU A 194 -20.91 -8.77 6.47
CA LEU A 194 -20.59 -9.04 5.08
C LEU A 194 -20.86 -10.50 4.73
N SER A 195 -20.89 -10.80 3.43
CA SER A 195 -21.21 -12.14 2.90
C SER A 195 -22.62 -12.64 3.21
N ILE A 196 -23.57 -11.72 3.45
CA ILE A 196 -25.00 -12.03 3.50
C ILE A 196 -25.49 -12.41 2.10
N LYS A 197 -26.22 -13.52 2.01
CA LYS A 197 -26.79 -14.07 0.78
C LYS A 197 -28.29 -14.27 0.92
N SER A 198 -28.96 -14.61 -0.20
CA SER A 198 -30.42 -14.86 -0.20
C SER A 198 -30.84 -16.02 0.70
N ASP A 199 -29.95 -17.00 0.91
CA ASP A 199 -30.22 -18.19 1.71
C ASP A 199 -29.96 -17.98 3.22
N ASN A 200 -29.22 -16.94 3.61
CA ASN A 200 -28.98 -16.61 5.01
C ASN A 200 -29.49 -15.22 5.44
N PHE A 201 -30.33 -14.59 4.62
CA PHE A 201 -30.89 -13.26 4.94
C PHE A 201 -31.72 -13.20 6.25
N TYR A 202 -32.14 -14.36 6.74
CA TYR A 202 -32.89 -14.50 8.00
C TYR A 202 -32.07 -14.14 9.25
N ILE A 203 -30.77 -13.95 9.14
CA ILE A 203 -29.92 -13.62 10.28
C ILE A 203 -29.93 -12.13 10.64
N LEU A 204 -30.50 -11.27 9.79
CA LEU A 204 -30.69 -9.85 10.03
C LEU A 204 -31.92 -9.63 10.88
#